data_78c564ed4d52ea20919f3629aa560203
#
_entry.id   78c564ed4d52ea20919f3629aa560203
#
_cell.length_a   1.000
_cell.length_b   1.000
_cell.length_c   1.000
_cell.angle_alpha   90.00
_cell.angle_beta   90.00
_cell.angle_gamma   90.00
#
_symmetry.space_group_name_H-M   'P 1'
#
loop_
_entity.id
_entity.type
_entity.pdbx_description
1 polymer ?
#
loop_
_entity_poly.entity_id
_entity_poly.type
_entity_poly.pdbx_seq_one_letter_code
_entity_poly.pdbx_strand_id
1 'polypeptide(L)'
;MNDLLRLPIFTDEQRGFARELDVNARQHSWPDPEQDDAAALKSALATLGKAGVLKHALSEPWSMRANVLAREVLAYHSGIADLAWAMQALGGVPLLIAGSPEQKQLLAKGISGEACLGFAITEPDAGSDLSRLSLRAEKVGDGYVLNGEKHLVSNVGVAHFFVLFARTSDDKRGVSAFLLDTSLPGLSFEQQRPISPHPLGRIVCKDVKLPASALIGAEGDGMGIALGTLGRMRTTVAAAANGFARRALDEALAHAKGRAMFGSTLAQQPLAQGILAEMRARLDASRLLTYRAAWEYDSGASRIPLQAGVAKWQSTENAQWIIDKALQLAGGLGAVQGSIFERLYREIRPLRIYEGASEVQQLLIAGEMLKESP
;
A
#
# COMPACT_ATOMS: atom_id res chain seq x y z
N MET A 1 -5.81 -0.87 19.72
CA MET A 1 -4.99 0.28 19.26
C MET A 1 -4.44 1.10 20.42
N ASN A 2 -5.17 1.28 21.50
CA ASN A 2 -4.92 2.31 22.52
C ASN A 2 -3.61 2.19 23.35
N ASP A 3 -3.04 1.02 23.52
CA ASP A 3 -1.86 0.80 24.36
C ASP A 3 -0.57 1.37 23.78
N LEU A 4 -0.28 1.12 22.50
CA LEU A 4 0.92 1.63 21.85
C LEU A 4 0.81 3.12 21.43
N LEU A 5 -0.41 3.66 21.27
CA LEU A 5 -0.60 5.09 21.04
C LEU A 5 -0.16 5.97 22.24
N ARG A 6 0.01 5.38 23.45
CA ARG A 6 0.52 6.09 24.62
C ARG A 6 2.02 6.37 24.57
N LEU A 7 2.73 5.72 23.66
CA LEU A 7 4.17 5.92 23.50
C LEU A 7 4.47 7.38 23.11
N PRO A 8 5.60 7.94 23.54
CA PRO A 8 5.99 9.33 23.24
C PRO A 8 6.31 9.58 21.76
N ILE A 9 6.27 8.54 20.93
CA ILE A 9 6.47 8.60 19.48
C ILE A 9 5.41 9.48 18.80
N PHE A 10 4.17 9.49 19.32
CA PHE A 10 3.04 10.20 18.72
C PHE A 10 2.70 11.48 19.46
N THR A 11 2.31 12.52 18.70
CA THR A 11 1.74 13.75 19.26
C THR A 11 0.27 13.55 19.65
N ASP A 12 -0.29 14.45 20.46
CA ASP A 12 -1.71 14.38 20.83
C ASP A 12 -2.63 14.55 19.62
N GLU A 13 -2.25 15.37 18.65
CA GLU A 13 -2.95 15.53 17.37
C GLU A 13 -3.02 14.19 16.60
N GLN A 14 -1.89 13.50 16.47
CA GLN A 14 -1.83 12.19 15.79
C GLN A 14 -2.65 11.12 16.52
N ARG A 15 -2.64 11.13 17.86
CA ARG A 15 -3.51 10.27 18.68
C ARG A 15 -4.98 10.59 18.50
N GLY A 16 -5.32 11.87 18.44
CA GLY A 16 -6.68 12.34 18.15
C GLY A 16 -7.16 11.87 16.78
N PHE A 17 -6.36 12.12 15.75
CA PHE A 17 -6.63 11.67 14.38
C PHE A 17 -6.87 10.16 14.29
N ALA A 18 -5.99 9.35 14.88
CA ALA A 18 -6.14 7.89 14.83
C ALA A 18 -7.42 7.38 15.51
N ARG A 19 -7.82 8.00 16.65
CA ARG A 19 -9.07 7.65 17.36
C ARG A 19 -10.31 8.05 16.56
N GLU A 20 -10.32 9.24 16.01
CA GLU A 20 -11.42 9.74 15.18
C GLU A 20 -11.59 8.88 13.94
N LEU A 21 -10.50 8.55 13.27
CA LEU A 21 -10.53 7.67 12.11
C LEU A 21 -11.03 6.26 12.46
N ASP A 22 -10.61 5.68 13.61
CA ASP A 22 -11.09 4.37 14.07
C ASP A 22 -12.60 4.37 14.34
N VAL A 23 -13.12 5.43 14.96
CA VAL A 23 -14.56 5.59 15.20
C VAL A 23 -15.33 5.68 13.87
N ASN A 24 -14.87 6.54 12.98
CA ASN A 24 -15.51 6.76 11.67
C ASN A 24 -15.47 5.49 10.80
N ALA A 25 -14.31 4.82 10.74
CA ALA A 25 -14.15 3.59 9.94
C ALA A 25 -15.01 2.43 10.47
N ARG A 26 -15.22 2.35 11.79
CA ARG A 26 -16.10 1.35 12.43
C ARG A 26 -17.57 1.55 12.11
N GLN A 27 -18.01 2.81 12.02
CA GLN A 27 -19.41 3.14 11.75
C GLN A 27 -19.78 3.03 10.27
N HIS A 28 -18.78 3.01 9.39
CA HIS A 28 -18.99 2.93 7.96
C HIS A 28 -19.20 1.48 7.50
N SER A 29 -20.23 1.27 6.65
CA SER A 29 -20.43 0.00 5.96
C SER A 29 -19.60 -0.01 4.68
N TRP A 30 -18.42 -0.65 4.74
CA TRP A 30 -17.54 -0.78 3.59
C TRP A 30 -18.12 -1.75 2.56
N PRO A 31 -18.15 -1.38 1.27
CA PRO A 31 -18.68 -2.27 0.23
C PRO A 31 -17.79 -3.51 0.05
N ASP A 32 -18.43 -4.61 -0.34
CA ASP A 32 -17.74 -5.88 -0.56
C ASP A 32 -17.14 -5.92 -1.98
N PRO A 33 -15.80 -5.94 -2.13
CA PRO A 33 -15.15 -5.97 -3.43
C PRO A 33 -15.32 -7.31 -4.18
N GLU A 34 -15.80 -8.37 -3.52
CA GLU A 34 -16.12 -9.65 -4.19
C GLU A 34 -17.29 -9.53 -5.17
N GLN A 35 -18.19 -8.58 -4.94
CA GLN A 35 -19.38 -8.35 -5.79
C GLN A 35 -19.05 -7.45 -6.98
N ASP A 36 -18.40 -6.30 -6.71
CA ASP A 36 -17.97 -5.33 -7.71
C ASP A 36 -16.79 -4.53 -7.13
N ASP A 37 -15.60 -4.90 -7.52
CA ASP A 37 -14.38 -4.31 -7.01
C ASP A 37 -14.19 -2.85 -7.45
N ALA A 38 -14.62 -2.50 -8.65
CA ALA A 38 -14.55 -1.15 -9.17
C ALA A 38 -15.53 -0.20 -8.44
N ALA A 39 -16.77 -0.63 -8.22
CA ALA A 39 -17.75 0.15 -7.45
C ALA A 39 -17.31 0.27 -5.98
N ALA A 40 -16.78 -0.81 -5.39
CA ALA A 40 -16.28 -0.82 -4.02
C ALA A 40 -15.12 0.18 -3.85
N LEU A 41 -14.16 0.20 -4.77
CA LEU A 41 -13.05 1.15 -4.75
C LEU A 41 -13.53 2.60 -4.87
N LYS A 42 -14.42 2.91 -5.82
CA LYS A 42 -14.98 4.26 -6.00
C LYS A 42 -15.71 4.75 -4.74
N SER A 43 -16.52 3.89 -4.14
CA SER A 43 -17.22 4.18 -2.89
C SER A 43 -16.26 4.44 -1.72
N ALA A 44 -15.22 3.62 -1.58
CA ALA A 44 -14.19 3.80 -0.57
C ALA A 44 -13.45 5.14 -0.76
N LEU A 45 -13.02 5.48 -1.99
CA LEU A 45 -12.39 6.76 -2.30
C LEU A 45 -13.27 7.96 -1.94
N ALA A 46 -14.54 7.94 -2.32
CA ALA A 46 -15.48 9.01 -2.00
C ALA A 46 -15.66 9.17 -0.48
N THR A 47 -15.70 8.06 0.25
CA THR A 47 -15.79 8.06 1.72
C THR A 47 -14.54 8.65 2.36
N LEU A 48 -13.36 8.21 1.94
CA LEU A 48 -12.08 8.70 2.47
C LEU A 48 -11.85 10.18 2.11
N GLY A 49 -12.26 10.61 0.92
CA GLY A 49 -12.21 12.02 0.51
C GLY A 49 -13.09 12.90 1.40
N LYS A 50 -14.34 12.51 1.63
CA LYS A 50 -15.27 13.23 2.54
C LYS A 50 -14.76 13.28 3.98
N ALA A 51 -14.11 12.22 4.44
CA ALA A 51 -13.51 12.16 5.78
C ALA A 51 -12.17 12.91 5.89
N GLY A 52 -11.64 13.47 4.79
CA GLY A 52 -10.38 14.21 4.77
C GLY A 52 -9.13 13.35 4.98
N VAL A 53 -9.24 12.04 4.99
CA VAL A 53 -8.14 11.10 5.28
C VAL A 53 -7.08 11.13 4.17
N LEU A 54 -7.50 11.29 2.91
CA LEU A 54 -6.60 11.33 1.75
C LEU A 54 -5.67 12.54 1.74
N LYS A 55 -6.00 13.61 2.48
CA LYS A 55 -5.12 14.76 2.65
C LYS A 55 -3.75 14.37 3.21
N HIS A 56 -3.70 13.46 4.18
CA HIS A 56 -2.43 13.02 4.78
C HIS A 56 -1.54 12.29 3.78
N ALA A 57 -2.15 11.62 2.79
CA ALA A 57 -1.42 10.92 1.72
C ALA A 57 -0.91 11.87 0.62
N LEU A 58 -1.60 12.99 0.37
CA LEU A 58 -1.46 13.81 -0.84
C LEU A 58 -1.08 15.28 -0.57
N SER A 59 -0.62 15.62 0.64
CA SER A 59 -0.21 16.98 1.00
C SER A 59 1.17 17.01 1.65
N GLU A 60 1.85 18.15 1.52
CA GLU A 60 3.05 18.48 2.30
C GLU A 60 2.69 19.46 3.46
N PRO A 61 3.37 19.42 4.62
CA PRO A 61 4.41 18.44 4.96
C PRO A 61 3.86 17.03 5.16
N TRP A 62 4.56 16.05 4.57
CA TRP A 62 4.13 14.65 4.59
C TRP A 62 4.56 13.99 5.90
N SER A 63 3.61 13.64 6.78
CA SER A 63 3.89 12.97 8.05
C SER A 63 3.80 11.45 7.90
N MET A 64 4.92 10.75 8.06
CA MET A 64 4.96 9.30 8.04
C MET A 64 4.12 8.70 9.17
N ARG A 65 4.15 9.31 10.38
CA ARG A 65 3.37 8.85 11.54
C ARG A 65 1.87 8.94 11.29
N ALA A 66 1.38 10.05 10.72
CA ALA A 66 -0.03 10.17 10.37
C ALA A 66 -0.44 9.11 9.32
N ASN A 67 0.39 8.87 8.33
CA ASN A 67 0.12 7.92 7.26
C ASN A 67 0.16 6.46 7.71
N VAL A 68 1.07 6.06 8.60
CA VAL A 68 1.06 4.70 9.17
C VAL A 68 -0.14 4.48 10.08
N LEU A 69 -0.56 5.48 10.85
CA LEU A 69 -1.78 5.39 11.66
C LEU A 69 -3.03 5.25 10.79
N ALA A 70 -3.13 6.04 9.70
CA ALA A 70 -4.23 5.94 8.75
C ALA A 70 -4.32 4.52 8.17
N ARG A 71 -3.23 3.98 7.63
CA ARG A 71 -3.22 2.65 7.02
C ARG A 71 -3.49 1.53 8.01
N GLU A 72 -2.94 1.58 9.22
CA GLU A 72 -3.20 0.56 10.24
C GLU A 72 -4.68 0.53 10.64
N VAL A 73 -5.32 1.71 10.75
CA VAL A 73 -6.75 1.79 11.06
C VAL A 73 -7.60 1.28 9.89
N LEU A 74 -7.33 1.76 8.68
CA LEU A 74 -8.11 1.38 7.50
C LEU A 74 -8.03 -0.13 7.24
N ALA A 75 -6.83 -0.71 7.25
CA ALA A 75 -6.62 -2.14 7.04
C ALA A 75 -7.30 -3.00 8.13
N TYR A 76 -7.38 -2.53 9.37
CA TYR A 76 -8.14 -3.21 10.42
C TYR A 76 -9.63 -3.34 10.09
N HIS A 77 -10.22 -2.31 9.50
CA HIS A 77 -11.66 -2.25 9.22
C HIS A 77 -12.02 -2.77 7.83
N SER A 78 -11.18 -2.50 6.81
CA SER A 78 -11.49 -2.85 5.42
C SER A 78 -10.25 -2.85 4.51
N GLY A 79 -10.02 -3.97 3.82
CA GLY A 79 -8.95 -4.08 2.82
C GLY A 79 -9.14 -3.15 1.64
N ILE A 80 -10.39 -2.94 1.17
CA ILE A 80 -10.66 -2.01 0.06
C ILE A 80 -10.45 -0.55 0.48
N ALA A 81 -10.71 -0.18 1.74
CA ALA A 81 -10.43 1.16 2.24
C ALA A 81 -8.91 1.41 2.34
N ASP A 82 -8.14 0.43 2.82
CA ASP A 82 -6.68 0.50 2.82
C ASP A 82 -6.12 0.61 1.40
N LEU A 83 -6.62 -0.21 0.48
CA LEU A 83 -6.21 -0.17 -0.92
C LEU A 83 -6.52 1.19 -1.57
N ALA A 84 -7.72 1.72 -1.36
CA ALA A 84 -8.12 3.03 -1.88
C ALA A 84 -7.14 4.12 -1.43
N TRP A 85 -6.79 4.14 -0.15
CA TRP A 85 -5.79 5.05 0.39
C TRP A 85 -4.41 4.81 -0.24
N ALA A 86 -3.97 3.56 -0.29
CA ALA A 86 -2.63 3.19 -0.76
C ALA A 86 -2.39 3.57 -2.22
N MET A 87 -3.37 3.30 -3.09
CA MET A 87 -3.24 3.61 -4.52
C MET A 87 -3.32 5.11 -4.80
N GLN A 88 -4.13 5.87 -4.03
CA GLN A 88 -4.11 7.33 -4.10
C GLN A 88 -2.73 7.88 -3.72
N ALA A 89 -2.14 7.38 -2.63
CA ALA A 89 -0.79 7.77 -2.21
C ALA A 89 0.26 7.41 -3.27
N LEU A 90 0.26 6.18 -3.79
CA LEU A 90 1.20 5.74 -4.82
C LEU A 90 1.11 6.59 -6.10
N GLY A 91 -0.12 6.93 -6.54
CA GLY A 91 -0.32 7.77 -7.72
C GLY A 91 -0.01 9.25 -7.49
N GLY A 92 -0.17 9.74 -6.26
CA GLY A 92 -0.01 11.16 -5.94
C GLY A 92 1.38 11.55 -5.43
N VAL A 93 2.06 10.68 -4.69
CA VAL A 93 3.41 10.98 -4.13
C VAL A 93 4.44 11.34 -5.21
N PRO A 94 4.47 10.72 -6.41
CA PRO A 94 5.35 11.18 -7.49
C PRO A 94 5.12 12.65 -7.88
N LEU A 95 3.86 13.10 -7.87
CA LEU A 95 3.53 14.51 -8.16
C LEU A 95 3.96 15.43 -7.01
N LEU A 96 3.88 14.98 -5.75
CA LEU A 96 4.45 15.75 -4.63
C LEU A 96 5.97 15.91 -4.78
N ILE A 97 6.67 14.84 -5.18
CA ILE A 97 8.14 14.82 -5.32
C ILE A 97 8.61 15.71 -6.46
N ALA A 98 8.03 15.59 -7.66
CA ALA A 98 8.58 16.16 -8.88
C ALA A 98 7.55 16.76 -9.84
N GLY A 99 6.27 16.78 -9.49
CA GLY A 99 5.22 17.34 -10.35
C GLY A 99 5.35 18.86 -10.54
N SER A 100 5.01 19.34 -11.73
CA SER A 100 4.87 20.77 -12.00
C SER A 100 3.74 21.39 -11.16
N PRO A 101 3.67 22.72 -11.02
CA PRO A 101 2.53 23.37 -10.34
C PRO A 101 1.17 22.97 -10.92
N GLU A 102 1.08 22.81 -12.24
CA GLU A 102 -0.14 22.41 -12.96
C GLU A 102 -0.50 20.94 -12.64
N GLN A 103 0.48 20.03 -12.67
CA GLN A 103 0.30 18.63 -12.32
C GLN A 103 -0.12 18.47 -10.86
N LYS A 104 0.43 19.27 -9.95
CA LYS A 104 0.05 19.26 -8.51
C LYS A 104 -1.39 19.69 -8.26
N GLN A 105 -2.03 20.45 -9.16
CA GLN A 105 -3.46 20.79 -9.03
C GLN A 105 -4.35 19.53 -9.05
N LEU A 106 -3.90 18.44 -9.69
CA LEU A 106 -4.61 17.17 -9.68
C LEU A 106 -4.72 16.56 -8.27
N LEU A 107 -3.77 16.86 -7.39
CA LEU A 107 -3.79 16.38 -6.01
C LEU A 107 -5.05 16.84 -5.24
N ALA A 108 -5.58 18.02 -5.54
CA ALA A 108 -6.83 18.49 -4.92
C ALA A 108 -8.01 17.56 -5.24
N LYS A 109 -8.12 17.10 -6.50
CA LYS A 109 -9.14 16.12 -6.92
C LYS A 109 -8.86 14.73 -6.34
N GLY A 110 -7.58 14.38 -6.15
CA GLY A 110 -7.20 13.17 -5.45
C GLY A 110 -7.58 13.19 -3.97
N ILE A 111 -7.38 14.33 -3.29
CA ILE A 111 -7.74 14.54 -1.87
C ILE A 111 -9.25 14.48 -1.65
N SER A 112 -10.05 15.05 -2.54
CA SER A 112 -11.52 14.98 -2.47
C SER A 112 -12.08 13.61 -2.81
N GLY A 113 -11.27 12.71 -3.38
CA GLY A 113 -11.71 11.40 -3.89
C GLY A 113 -12.44 11.46 -5.24
N GLU A 114 -12.50 12.63 -5.88
CA GLU A 114 -13.08 12.79 -7.23
C GLU A 114 -12.23 12.15 -8.32
N ALA A 115 -10.90 12.26 -8.21
CA ALA A 115 -9.98 11.59 -9.12
C ALA A 115 -9.34 10.36 -8.47
N CYS A 116 -9.48 9.22 -9.12
CA CYS A 116 -8.75 8.00 -8.78
C CYS A 116 -7.40 8.03 -9.48
N LEU A 117 -6.33 7.87 -8.71
CA LEU A 117 -4.95 7.86 -9.16
C LEU A 117 -4.41 6.43 -9.17
N GLY A 118 -3.35 6.19 -9.95
CA GLY A 118 -2.67 4.92 -10.00
C GLY A 118 -1.17 5.05 -10.29
N PHE A 119 -0.46 3.94 -10.16
CA PHE A 119 0.99 3.85 -10.32
C PHE A 119 1.33 2.65 -11.21
N ALA A 120 1.97 2.89 -12.35
CA ALA A 120 2.21 1.89 -13.38
C ALA A 120 3.71 1.75 -13.68
N ILE A 121 4.40 0.86 -12.97
CA ILE A 121 5.82 0.61 -13.15
C ILE A 121 6.13 -0.80 -13.65
N THR A 122 5.46 -1.82 -13.10
CA THR A 122 5.73 -3.24 -13.36
C THR A 122 5.43 -3.63 -14.81
N GLU A 123 6.29 -4.47 -15.39
CA GLU A 123 6.13 -5.08 -16.71
C GLU A 123 6.29 -6.60 -16.63
N PRO A 124 5.93 -7.38 -17.66
CA PRO A 124 6.08 -8.85 -17.61
C PRO A 124 7.48 -9.32 -17.18
N ASP A 125 8.53 -8.64 -17.66
CA ASP A 125 9.93 -8.98 -17.35
C ASP A 125 10.60 -8.06 -16.34
N ALA A 126 9.88 -7.06 -15.80
CA ALA A 126 10.40 -6.07 -14.86
C ALA A 126 9.50 -5.93 -13.63
N GLY A 127 9.74 -6.77 -12.62
CA GLY A 127 9.10 -6.70 -11.31
C GLY A 127 10.09 -6.22 -10.24
N SER A 128 10.73 -7.15 -9.55
CA SER A 128 11.78 -6.82 -8.56
C SER A 128 13.02 -6.18 -9.20
N ASP A 129 13.34 -6.57 -10.43
CA ASP A 129 14.41 -5.98 -11.23
C ASP A 129 13.85 -4.93 -12.20
N LEU A 130 13.80 -3.69 -11.75
CA LEU A 130 13.34 -2.55 -12.56
C LEU A 130 14.32 -2.13 -13.67
N SER A 131 15.54 -2.66 -13.69
CA SER A 131 16.49 -2.37 -14.77
C SER A 131 16.02 -2.90 -16.13
N ARG A 132 15.11 -3.89 -16.11
CA ARG A 132 14.51 -4.54 -17.27
C ARG A 132 13.28 -3.84 -17.84
N LEU A 133 12.93 -2.65 -17.33
CA LEU A 133 11.83 -1.86 -17.91
C LEU A 133 12.07 -1.64 -19.41
N SER A 134 11.05 -1.90 -20.23
CA SER A 134 11.12 -1.95 -21.70
C SER A 134 10.09 -1.05 -22.41
N LEU A 135 8.97 -0.67 -21.76
CA LEU A 135 8.01 0.27 -22.35
C LEU A 135 8.72 1.56 -22.74
N ARG A 136 8.61 1.94 -24.03
CA ARG A 136 9.28 3.09 -24.62
C ARG A 136 8.42 4.33 -24.60
N ALA A 137 9.07 5.48 -24.40
CA ALA A 137 8.56 6.82 -24.63
C ALA A 137 9.51 7.52 -25.58
N GLU A 138 9.19 7.46 -26.88
CA GLU A 138 10.00 8.10 -27.91
C GLU A 138 9.63 9.57 -28.05
N LYS A 139 10.62 10.45 -28.09
CA LYS A 139 10.41 11.88 -28.28
C LYS A 139 10.04 12.17 -29.73
N VAL A 140 8.87 12.76 -29.96
CA VAL A 140 8.37 13.13 -31.29
C VAL A 140 7.87 14.56 -31.23
N GLY A 141 8.55 15.45 -31.96
CA GLY A 141 8.30 16.90 -31.88
C GLY A 141 8.55 17.43 -30.47
N ASP A 142 7.54 18.05 -29.87
CA ASP A 142 7.55 18.60 -28.52
C ASP A 142 6.95 17.65 -27.47
N GLY A 143 6.51 16.45 -27.89
CA GLY A 143 5.89 15.46 -27.02
C GLY A 143 6.55 14.10 -27.07
N TYR A 144 5.79 13.06 -26.65
CA TYR A 144 6.25 11.67 -26.60
C TYR A 144 5.21 10.74 -27.21
N VAL A 145 5.67 9.59 -27.73
CA VAL A 145 4.84 8.48 -28.17
C VAL A 145 5.17 7.26 -27.34
N LEU A 146 4.17 6.71 -26.63
CA LEU A 146 4.35 5.53 -25.79
C LEU A 146 3.99 4.28 -26.55
N ASN A 147 4.88 3.26 -26.47
CA ASN A 147 4.65 1.90 -26.97
C ASN A 147 5.15 0.86 -25.97
N GLY A 148 4.33 -0.14 -25.70
CA GLY A 148 4.63 -1.24 -24.78
C GLY A 148 3.50 -1.49 -23.78
N GLU A 149 3.79 -2.19 -22.69
CA GLU A 149 2.76 -2.59 -21.71
C GLU A 149 3.23 -2.48 -20.26
N LYS A 150 2.26 -2.28 -19.35
CA LYS A 150 2.42 -2.41 -17.92
C LYS A 150 1.55 -3.55 -17.40
N HIS A 151 2.03 -4.25 -16.38
CA HIS A 151 1.43 -5.46 -15.86
C HIS A 151 1.18 -5.35 -14.35
N LEU A 152 0.16 -6.08 -13.84
CA LEU A 152 -0.21 -6.07 -12.42
C LEU A 152 -0.41 -4.65 -11.86
N VAL A 153 -1.07 -3.80 -12.64
CA VAL A 153 -1.36 -2.42 -12.28
C VAL A 153 -2.70 -2.36 -11.56
N SER A 154 -2.69 -1.89 -10.31
CA SER A 154 -3.93 -1.65 -9.56
C SER A 154 -4.68 -0.44 -10.10
N ASN A 155 -6.00 -0.43 -9.90
CA ASN A 155 -6.93 0.60 -10.37
C ASN A 155 -7.15 0.64 -11.89
N VAL A 156 -6.73 -0.38 -12.64
CA VAL A 156 -7.07 -0.51 -14.08
C VAL A 156 -8.58 -0.51 -14.26
N GLY A 157 -9.07 0.29 -15.21
CA GLY A 157 -10.50 0.48 -15.49
C GLY A 157 -11.22 1.43 -14.51
N VAL A 158 -10.54 1.95 -13.49
CA VAL A 158 -11.11 2.89 -12.51
C VAL A 158 -10.32 4.19 -12.43
N ALA A 159 -8.99 4.13 -12.53
CA ALA A 159 -8.15 5.31 -12.45
C ALA A 159 -8.43 6.30 -13.57
N HIS A 160 -8.43 7.59 -13.24
CA HIS A 160 -8.47 8.70 -14.19
C HIS A 160 -7.07 9.00 -14.72
N PHE A 161 -6.05 8.81 -13.88
CA PHE A 161 -4.67 9.08 -14.21
C PHE A 161 -3.76 8.01 -13.61
N PHE A 162 -2.70 7.67 -14.36
CA PHE A 162 -1.59 6.87 -13.85
C PHE A 162 -0.31 7.69 -13.88
N VAL A 163 0.53 7.55 -12.86
CA VAL A 163 1.95 7.84 -13.03
C VAL A 163 2.58 6.59 -13.64
N LEU A 164 3.02 6.71 -14.89
CA LEU A 164 3.60 5.63 -15.68
C LEU A 164 5.09 5.88 -15.90
N PHE A 165 5.89 4.82 -15.75
CA PHE A 165 7.34 4.87 -15.95
C PHE A 165 7.71 4.23 -17.28
N ALA A 166 8.45 4.96 -18.11
CA ALA A 166 8.83 4.53 -19.45
C ALA A 166 10.29 4.85 -19.75
N ARG A 167 10.88 4.12 -20.69
CA ARG A 167 12.24 4.32 -21.14
C ARG A 167 12.30 5.41 -22.21
N THR A 168 13.03 6.47 -21.94
CA THR A 168 13.33 7.57 -22.89
C THR A 168 14.71 7.43 -23.54
N SER A 169 15.61 6.63 -22.93
CA SER A 169 16.91 6.28 -23.52
C SER A 169 17.36 4.88 -23.06
N ASP A 170 18.44 4.35 -23.68
CA ASP A 170 19.00 3.02 -23.36
C ASP A 170 20.03 3.04 -22.23
N ASP A 171 20.41 4.21 -21.75
CA ASP A 171 21.38 4.34 -20.67
C ASP A 171 20.78 3.98 -19.29
N LYS A 172 21.65 3.94 -18.26
CA LYS A 172 21.25 3.58 -16.90
C LYS A 172 20.21 4.53 -16.28
N ARG A 173 20.17 5.78 -16.73
CA ARG A 173 19.20 6.81 -16.28
C ARG A 173 18.05 7.00 -17.27
N GLY A 174 17.88 6.09 -18.22
CA GLY A 174 16.93 6.20 -19.32
C GLY A 174 15.46 6.02 -18.95
N VAL A 175 15.09 5.98 -17.67
CA VAL A 175 13.68 5.88 -17.24
C VAL A 175 13.16 7.24 -16.84
N SER A 176 12.01 7.63 -17.39
CA SER A 176 11.27 8.86 -17.09
C SER A 176 9.88 8.54 -16.54
N ALA A 177 9.28 9.48 -15.83
CA ALA A 177 7.92 9.35 -15.28
C ALA A 177 6.96 10.25 -16.05
N PHE A 178 5.76 9.74 -16.34
CA PHE A 178 4.75 10.45 -17.10
C PHE A 178 3.39 10.41 -16.39
N LEU A 179 2.67 11.51 -16.43
CA LEU A 179 1.26 11.58 -16.07
C LEU A 179 0.42 11.12 -17.25
N LEU A 180 -0.19 9.94 -17.16
CA LEU A 180 -0.98 9.32 -18.20
C LEU A 180 -2.47 9.51 -17.91
N ASP A 181 -3.17 10.28 -18.74
CA ASP A 181 -4.64 10.37 -18.74
C ASP A 181 -5.22 9.09 -19.37
N THR A 182 -6.14 8.44 -18.68
CA THR A 182 -6.71 7.15 -19.13
C THR A 182 -7.70 7.30 -20.28
N SER A 183 -8.11 8.51 -20.65
CA SER A 183 -8.97 8.80 -21.79
C SER A 183 -8.24 8.90 -23.13
N LEU A 184 -6.91 8.87 -23.12
CA LEU A 184 -6.11 9.02 -24.33
C LEU A 184 -6.32 7.87 -25.32
N PRO A 185 -6.37 8.15 -26.64
CA PRO A 185 -6.44 7.12 -27.66
C PRO A 185 -5.18 6.28 -27.71
N GLY A 186 -5.31 5.01 -28.10
CA GLY A 186 -4.20 4.05 -28.17
C GLY A 186 -3.96 3.28 -26.85
N LEU A 187 -4.71 3.60 -25.78
CA LEU A 187 -4.72 2.83 -24.55
C LEU A 187 -5.74 1.70 -24.62
N SER A 188 -5.35 0.54 -24.10
CA SER A 188 -6.29 -0.54 -23.78
C SER A 188 -5.99 -1.13 -22.41
N PHE A 189 -7.04 -1.63 -21.75
CA PHE A 189 -6.99 -2.14 -20.39
C PHE A 189 -7.53 -3.56 -20.35
N GLU A 190 -6.75 -4.49 -19.79
CA GLU A 190 -7.15 -5.88 -19.62
C GLU A 190 -7.21 -6.18 -18.12
N GLN A 191 -8.40 -6.51 -17.62
CA GLN A 191 -8.58 -6.82 -16.21
C GLN A 191 -8.08 -8.21 -15.86
N GLN A 192 -7.53 -8.35 -14.66
CA GLN A 192 -7.09 -9.58 -14.03
C GLN A 192 -7.73 -9.71 -12.66
N ARG A 193 -8.03 -10.93 -12.23
CA ARG A 193 -8.56 -11.18 -10.87
C ARG A 193 -7.45 -11.57 -9.92
N PRO A 194 -7.07 -10.70 -8.97
CA PRO A 194 -6.13 -11.05 -7.94
C PRO A 194 -6.78 -11.89 -6.83
N ILE A 195 -5.95 -12.54 -6.01
CA ILE A 195 -6.43 -13.31 -4.84
C ILE A 195 -7.09 -12.38 -3.78
N SER A 196 -6.63 -11.14 -3.65
CA SER A 196 -7.28 -10.09 -2.86
C SER A 196 -8.09 -9.22 -3.81
N PRO A 197 -9.43 -9.21 -3.72
CA PRO A 197 -10.29 -8.57 -4.72
C PRO A 197 -10.09 -7.05 -4.78
N HIS A 198 -9.63 -6.58 -5.93
CA HIS A 198 -9.56 -5.16 -6.27
C HIS A 198 -9.32 -5.01 -7.78
N PRO A 199 -9.61 -3.85 -8.38
CA PRO A 199 -9.29 -3.59 -9.78
C PRO A 199 -7.79 -3.74 -10.03
N LEU A 200 -7.42 -4.73 -10.86
CA LEU A 200 -6.03 -5.04 -11.24
C LEU A 200 -5.99 -5.42 -12.72
N GLY A 201 -4.90 -5.09 -13.42
CA GLY A 201 -4.81 -5.51 -14.82
C GLY A 201 -3.54 -5.06 -15.53
N ARG A 202 -3.63 -5.10 -16.87
CA ARG A 202 -2.61 -4.62 -17.80
C ARG A 202 -3.03 -3.30 -18.42
N ILE A 203 -2.04 -2.45 -18.72
CA ILE A 203 -2.18 -1.26 -19.55
C ILE A 203 -1.33 -1.51 -20.80
N VAL A 204 -1.94 -1.49 -21.97
CA VAL A 204 -1.25 -1.60 -23.26
C VAL A 204 -1.29 -0.25 -23.95
N CYS A 205 -0.12 0.24 -24.35
CA CYS A 205 0.09 1.48 -25.08
C CYS A 205 0.45 1.16 -26.55
N LYS A 206 -0.35 1.65 -27.48
CA LYS A 206 -0.07 1.59 -28.93
C LYS A 206 -0.14 3.02 -29.49
N ASP A 207 1.03 3.58 -29.81
CA ASP A 207 1.18 4.92 -30.34
C ASP A 207 0.46 6.00 -29.53
N VAL A 208 0.49 5.88 -28.20
CA VAL A 208 -0.15 6.83 -27.28
C VAL A 208 0.64 8.13 -27.26
N LYS A 209 0.02 9.20 -27.71
CA LYS A 209 0.65 10.53 -27.80
C LYS A 209 0.49 11.29 -26.49
N LEU A 210 1.60 11.73 -25.92
CA LEU A 210 1.65 12.57 -24.74
C LEU A 210 2.23 13.95 -25.08
N PRO A 211 1.66 15.03 -24.55
CA PRO A 211 2.30 16.35 -24.62
C PRO A 211 3.55 16.39 -23.74
N ALA A 212 4.47 17.32 -23.98
CA ALA A 212 5.66 17.52 -23.14
C ALA A 212 5.29 17.76 -21.66
N SER A 213 4.17 18.40 -21.41
CA SER A 213 3.64 18.67 -20.06
C SER A 213 3.23 17.42 -19.26
N ALA A 214 3.16 16.25 -19.92
CA ALA A 214 2.93 14.97 -19.23
C ALA A 214 4.18 14.45 -18.50
N LEU A 215 5.39 14.92 -18.86
CA LEU A 215 6.63 14.54 -18.18
C LEU A 215 6.60 15.05 -16.72
N ILE A 216 6.91 14.17 -15.76
CA ILE A 216 7.02 14.48 -14.33
C ILE A 216 8.52 14.61 -14.00
N GLY A 217 8.96 15.79 -13.54
CA GLY A 217 10.37 16.10 -13.36
C GLY A 217 11.08 16.30 -14.69
N ALA A 218 12.31 15.81 -14.80
CA ALA A 218 13.10 15.83 -16.05
C ALA A 218 13.22 14.43 -16.67
N GLU A 219 13.61 14.37 -17.95
CA GLU A 219 13.97 13.09 -18.59
C GLU A 219 15.10 12.42 -17.78
N GLY A 220 14.94 11.11 -17.49
CA GLY A 220 15.88 10.33 -16.70
C GLY A 220 15.65 10.37 -15.17
N ASP A 221 14.74 11.19 -14.65
CA ASP A 221 14.44 11.27 -13.21
C ASP A 221 13.51 10.15 -12.72
N GLY A 222 12.90 9.40 -13.64
CA GLY A 222 11.85 8.42 -13.32
C GLY A 222 12.24 7.41 -12.24
N MET A 223 13.47 6.87 -12.30
CA MET A 223 13.92 5.91 -11.28
C MET A 223 14.06 6.56 -9.89
N GLY A 224 14.56 7.79 -9.83
CA GLY A 224 14.63 8.57 -8.59
C GLY A 224 13.25 8.83 -7.99
N ILE A 225 12.29 9.22 -8.83
CA ILE A 225 10.89 9.46 -8.44
C ILE A 225 10.25 8.15 -7.95
N ALA A 226 10.42 7.04 -8.67
CA ALA A 226 9.89 5.74 -8.29
C ALA A 226 10.43 5.27 -6.93
N LEU A 227 11.76 5.29 -6.74
CA LEU A 227 12.40 4.87 -5.50
C LEU A 227 12.08 5.81 -4.33
N GLY A 228 11.95 7.11 -4.58
CA GLY A 228 11.50 8.09 -3.58
C GLY A 228 10.06 7.82 -3.12
N THR A 229 9.18 7.49 -4.06
CA THR A 229 7.79 7.09 -3.78
C THR A 229 7.74 5.78 -2.97
N LEU A 230 8.39 4.73 -3.46
CA LEU A 230 8.42 3.43 -2.78
C LEU A 230 9.10 3.52 -1.41
N GLY A 231 10.10 4.39 -1.24
CA GLY A 231 10.76 4.64 0.04
C GLY A 231 9.80 5.18 1.11
N ARG A 232 8.88 6.08 0.74
CA ARG A 232 7.80 6.56 1.61
C ARG A 232 6.75 5.48 1.87
N MET A 233 6.38 4.70 0.85
CA MET A 233 5.27 3.76 0.92
C MET A 233 5.58 2.48 1.69
N ARG A 234 6.80 1.97 1.69
CA ARG A 234 7.19 0.71 2.38
C ARG A 234 6.79 0.67 3.86
N THR A 235 7.05 1.76 4.59
CA THR A 235 6.67 1.87 6.01
C THR A 235 5.15 1.82 6.18
N THR A 236 4.40 2.38 5.24
CA THR A 236 2.93 2.35 5.28
C THR A 236 2.37 0.96 4.94
N VAL A 237 3.07 0.14 4.10
CA VAL A 237 2.71 -1.28 3.89
C VAL A 237 2.85 -2.07 5.18
N ALA A 238 3.92 -1.82 5.97
CA ALA A 238 4.07 -2.44 7.29
C ALA A 238 2.87 -2.12 8.20
N ALA A 239 2.38 -0.89 8.16
CA ALA A 239 1.21 -0.47 8.95
C ALA A 239 -0.08 -1.18 8.51
N ALA A 240 -0.31 -1.34 7.20
CA ALA A 240 -1.45 -2.13 6.70
C ALA A 240 -1.39 -3.59 7.17
N ALA A 241 -0.22 -4.22 7.09
CA ALA A 241 -0.01 -5.57 7.60
C ALA A 241 -0.34 -5.68 9.10
N ASN A 242 0.08 -4.68 9.90
CA ASN A 242 -0.26 -4.60 11.32
C ASN A 242 -1.77 -4.44 11.56
N GLY A 243 -2.47 -3.69 10.72
CA GLY A 243 -3.93 -3.55 10.76
C GLY A 243 -4.65 -4.88 10.54
N PHE A 244 -4.30 -5.60 9.49
CA PHE A 244 -4.83 -6.95 9.19
C PHE A 244 -4.51 -7.95 10.31
N ALA A 245 -3.27 -7.97 10.81
CA ALA A 245 -2.85 -8.85 11.89
C ALA A 245 -3.59 -8.57 13.20
N ARG A 246 -3.79 -7.28 13.54
CA ARG A 246 -4.57 -6.87 14.70
C ARG A 246 -6.01 -7.34 14.60
N ARG A 247 -6.66 -7.18 13.43
CA ARG A 247 -8.00 -7.68 13.18
C ARG A 247 -8.07 -9.20 13.38
N ALA A 248 -7.12 -9.93 12.81
CA ALA A 248 -7.06 -11.38 12.94
C ALA A 248 -6.91 -11.84 14.41
N LEU A 249 -6.08 -11.16 15.20
CA LEU A 249 -5.90 -11.43 16.62
C LEU A 249 -7.19 -11.17 17.41
N ASP A 250 -7.86 -10.04 17.16
CA ASP A 250 -9.10 -9.69 17.86
C ASP A 250 -10.21 -10.71 17.55
N GLU A 251 -10.35 -11.13 16.29
CA GLU A 251 -11.31 -12.16 15.87
C GLU A 251 -10.98 -13.54 16.45
N ALA A 252 -9.70 -13.92 16.49
CA ALA A 252 -9.26 -15.17 17.10
C ALA A 252 -9.54 -15.20 18.61
N LEU A 253 -9.31 -14.08 19.31
CA LEU A 253 -9.63 -13.92 20.73
C LEU A 253 -11.13 -14.04 20.99
N ALA A 254 -11.95 -13.37 20.18
CA ALA A 254 -13.42 -13.45 20.29
C ALA A 254 -13.90 -14.90 20.05
N HIS A 255 -13.41 -15.54 19.00
CA HIS A 255 -13.73 -16.93 18.67
C HIS A 255 -13.30 -17.88 19.80
N ALA A 256 -12.07 -17.77 20.30
CA ALA A 256 -11.57 -18.65 21.35
C ALA A 256 -12.36 -18.54 22.66
N LYS A 257 -12.81 -17.35 23.02
CA LYS A 257 -13.66 -17.12 24.20
C LYS A 257 -15.05 -17.75 24.06
N GLY A 258 -15.63 -17.75 22.86
CA GLY A 258 -16.97 -18.27 22.59
C GLY A 258 -16.99 -19.78 22.28
N ARG A 259 -15.89 -20.38 21.82
CA ARG A 259 -15.86 -21.77 21.36
C ARG A 259 -15.77 -22.75 22.51
N ALA A 260 -16.86 -23.43 22.78
CA ALA A 260 -16.89 -24.53 23.76
C ALA A 260 -16.19 -25.78 23.18
N MET A 261 -15.32 -26.40 23.99
CA MET A 261 -14.69 -27.69 23.70
C MET A 261 -14.12 -28.34 24.96
N PHE A 262 -14.14 -29.68 25.02
CA PHE A 262 -13.57 -30.47 26.11
C PHE A 262 -13.98 -30.00 27.51
N GLY A 263 -15.26 -29.66 27.68
CA GLY A 263 -15.82 -29.21 28.98
C GLY A 263 -15.41 -27.80 29.42
N SER A 264 -14.74 -27.02 28.54
CA SER A 264 -14.30 -25.64 28.79
C SER A 264 -14.45 -24.80 27.54
N THR A 265 -13.65 -23.74 27.35
CA THR A 265 -13.56 -23.00 26.11
C THR A 265 -12.20 -23.19 25.46
N LEU A 266 -12.11 -22.88 24.13
CA LEU A 266 -10.82 -22.88 23.41
C LEU A 266 -9.82 -21.94 24.08
N ALA A 267 -10.26 -20.80 24.62
CA ALA A 267 -9.41 -19.84 25.34
C ALA A 267 -8.76 -20.41 26.61
N GLN A 268 -9.30 -21.49 27.16
CA GLN A 268 -8.78 -22.17 28.35
C GLN A 268 -7.81 -23.31 28.00
N GLN A 269 -7.66 -23.64 26.72
CA GLN A 269 -6.71 -24.66 26.24
C GLN A 269 -5.29 -24.11 26.22
N PRO A 270 -4.29 -24.77 26.88
CA PRO A 270 -2.93 -24.26 26.99
C PRO A 270 -2.25 -23.98 25.63
N LEU A 271 -2.48 -24.83 24.62
CA LEU A 271 -1.92 -24.62 23.27
C LEU A 271 -2.51 -23.39 22.60
N ALA A 272 -3.81 -23.12 22.75
CA ALA A 272 -4.46 -21.93 22.21
C ALA A 272 -3.93 -20.67 22.91
N GLN A 273 -3.74 -20.71 24.23
CA GLN A 273 -3.16 -19.60 24.99
C GLN A 273 -1.74 -19.28 24.53
N GLY A 274 -0.91 -20.30 24.30
CA GLY A 274 0.44 -20.13 23.75
C GLY A 274 0.44 -19.45 22.38
N ILE A 275 -0.44 -19.88 21.46
CA ILE A 275 -0.58 -19.29 20.14
C ILE A 275 -1.04 -17.82 20.24
N LEU A 276 -2.06 -17.51 21.04
CA LEU A 276 -2.55 -16.14 21.22
C LEU A 276 -1.50 -15.22 21.82
N ALA A 277 -0.70 -15.70 22.77
CA ALA A 277 0.40 -14.95 23.35
C ALA A 277 1.50 -14.64 22.30
N GLU A 278 1.87 -15.61 21.46
CA GLU A 278 2.84 -15.41 20.38
C GLU A 278 2.29 -14.43 19.31
N MET A 279 1.01 -14.55 18.92
CA MET A 279 0.36 -13.60 18.00
C MET A 279 0.49 -12.17 18.54
N ARG A 280 0.22 -11.96 19.83
CA ARG A 280 0.34 -10.64 20.46
C ARG A 280 1.79 -10.12 20.45
N ALA A 281 2.74 -10.94 20.85
CA ALA A 281 4.15 -10.55 20.89
C ALA A 281 4.70 -10.17 19.51
N ARG A 282 4.37 -10.95 18.48
CA ARG A 282 4.74 -10.65 17.09
C ARG A 282 4.10 -9.37 16.56
N LEU A 283 2.83 -9.13 16.88
CA LEU A 283 2.12 -7.91 16.49
C LEU A 283 2.76 -6.67 17.13
N ASP A 284 3.02 -6.70 18.43
CA ASP A 284 3.64 -5.58 19.14
C ASP A 284 5.04 -5.27 18.61
N ALA A 285 5.87 -6.30 18.37
CA ALA A 285 7.19 -6.13 17.76
C ALA A 285 7.10 -5.46 16.37
N SER A 286 6.17 -5.92 15.52
CA SER A 286 5.96 -5.36 14.19
C SER A 286 5.50 -3.90 14.22
N ARG A 287 4.57 -3.58 15.11
CA ARG A 287 4.07 -2.21 15.29
C ARG A 287 5.17 -1.27 15.79
N LEU A 288 5.98 -1.70 16.75
CA LEU A 288 7.11 -0.91 17.27
C LEU A 288 8.15 -0.62 16.17
N LEU A 289 8.50 -1.60 15.33
CA LEU A 289 9.40 -1.40 14.19
C LEU A 289 8.81 -0.40 13.17
N THR A 290 7.51 -0.51 12.87
CA THR A 290 6.81 0.42 11.97
C THR A 290 6.80 1.84 12.54
N TYR A 291 6.47 2.00 13.81
CA TYR A 291 6.39 3.31 14.45
C TYR A 291 7.77 3.94 14.64
N ARG A 292 8.81 3.14 14.92
CA ARG A 292 10.20 3.61 14.92
C ARG A 292 10.58 4.19 13.55
N ALA A 293 10.34 3.45 12.47
CA ALA A 293 10.66 3.92 11.12
C ALA A 293 9.90 5.23 10.79
N ALA A 294 8.62 5.32 11.18
CA ALA A 294 7.83 6.53 10.97
C ALA A 294 8.33 7.72 11.79
N TRP A 295 8.73 7.49 13.03
CA TRP A 295 9.27 8.53 13.91
C TRP A 295 10.62 9.05 13.39
N GLU A 296 11.53 8.17 12.98
CA GLU A 296 12.83 8.56 12.42
C GLU A 296 12.66 9.43 11.17
N TYR A 297 11.73 9.05 10.27
CA TYR A 297 11.42 9.87 9.08
C TYR A 297 10.94 11.27 9.47
N ASP A 298 9.93 11.37 10.33
CA ASP A 298 9.33 12.65 10.75
C ASP A 298 10.28 13.48 11.65
N SER A 299 11.33 12.86 12.20
CA SER A 299 12.37 13.55 12.98
C SER A 299 13.48 14.15 12.10
N GLY A 300 13.31 14.14 10.78
CA GLY A 300 14.20 14.80 9.83
C GLY A 300 15.23 13.89 9.19
N ALA A 301 15.14 12.56 9.35
CA ALA A 301 15.97 11.64 8.59
C ALA A 301 15.65 11.77 7.10
N SER A 302 16.62 12.16 6.29
CA SER A 302 16.43 12.36 4.84
C SER A 302 16.07 11.06 4.11
N ARG A 303 16.52 9.92 4.65
CA ARG A 303 16.28 8.57 4.13
C ARG A 303 16.27 7.56 5.29
N ILE A 304 15.38 6.58 5.21
CA ILE A 304 15.23 5.50 6.19
C ILE A 304 15.18 4.11 5.53
N PRO A 305 16.04 3.78 4.55
CA PRO A 305 15.92 2.53 3.79
C PRO A 305 16.04 1.29 4.67
N LEU A 306 16.95 1.31 5.64
CA LEU A 306 17.14 0.20 6.60
C LEU A 306 15.89 0.02 7.46
N GLN A 307 15.42 1.08 8.12
CA GLN A 307 14.30 1.00 9.04
C GLN A 307 12.99 0.65 8.32
N ALA A 308 12.75 1.25 7.14
CA ALA A 308 11.58 0.95 6.32
C ALA A 308 11.62 -0.50 5.80
N GLY A 309 12.79 -0.99 5.39
CA GLY A 309 12.99 -2.38 4.97
C GLY A 309 12.71 -3.37 6.09
N VAL A 310 13.28 -3.14 7.27
CA VAL A 310 13.06 -3.98 8.48
C VAL A 310 11.58 -3.96 8.86
N ALA A 311 10.95 -2.79 8.91
CA ALA A 311 9.54 -2.66 9.27
C ALA A 311 8.65 -3.42 8.28
N LYS A 312 8.83 -3.20 6.97
CA LYS A 312 8.04 -3.86 5.92
C LYS A 312 8.19 -5.37 5.97
N TRP A 313 9.41 -5.88 5.97
CA TRP A 313 9.66 -7.31 5.98
C TRP A 313 9.08 -7.98 7.23
N GLN A 314 9.45 -7.53 8.43
CA GLN A 314 8.99 -8.15 9.67
C GLN A 314 7.47 -8.05 9.87
N SER A 315 6.86 -6.89 9.53
CA SER A 315 5.42 -6.73 9.70
C SER A 315 4.63 -7.63 8.75
N THR A 316 5.03 -7.76 7.48
CA THR A 316 4.29 -8.59 6.52
C THR A 316 4.46 -10.08 6.80
N GLU A 317 5.65 -10.55 7.22
CA GLU A 317 5.87 -11.95 7.59
C GLU A 317 5.12 -12.31 8.90
N ASN A 318 5.22 -11.46 9.92
CA ASN A 318 4.52 -11.68 11.17
C ASN A 318 2.99 -11.63 10.99
N ALA A 319 2.49 -10.71 10.16
CA ALA A 319 1.06 -10.63 9.86
C ALA A 319 0.56 -11.89 9.15
N GLN A 320 1.30 -12.41 8.15
CA GLN A 320 0.96 -13.68 7.51
C GLN A 320 0.89 -14.82 8.53
N TRP A 321 1.87 -14.90 9.43
CA TRP A 321 1.89 -15.92 10.49
C TRP A 321 0.72 -15.75 11.46
N ILE A 322 0.43 -14.53 11.92
CA ILE A 322 -0.67 -14.22 12.84
C ILE A 322 -2.01 -14.62 12.21
N ILE A 323 -2.23 -14.27 10.97
CA ILE A 323 -3.48 -14.55 10.24
C ILE A 323 -3.62 -16.06 10.00
N ASP A 324 -2.54 -16.76 9.66
CA ASP A 324 -2.53 -18.22 9.55
C ASP A 324 -2.96 -18.88 10.87
N LYS A 325 -2.41 -18.41 12.00
CA LYS A 325 -2.77 -18.96 13.33
C LYS A 325 -4.20 -18.59 13.74
N ALA A 326 -4.70 -17.42 13.38
CA ALA A 326 -6.07 -17.03 13.61
C ALA A 326 -7.05 -17.95 12.84
N LEU A 327 -6.77 -18.21 11.57
CA LEU A 327 -7.51 -19.15 10.73
C LEU A 327 -7.47 -20.57 11.31
N GLN A 328 -6.29 -21.04 11.76
CA GLN A 328 -6.12 -22.33 12.38
C GLN A 328 -6.94 -22.47 13.68
N LEU A 329 -6.96 -21.45 14.54
CA LEU A 329 -7.77 -21.44 15.77
C LEU A 329 -9.28 -21.44 15.46
N ALA A 330 -9.71 -20.81 14.37
CA ALA A 330 -11.10 -20.83 13.91
C ALA A 330 -11.53 -22.21 13.37
N GLY A 331 -10.59 -23.11 13.07
CA GLY A 331 -10.85 -24.44 12.54
C GLY A 331 -11.58 -24.41 11.19
N GLY A 332 -12.52 -25.31 10.96
CA GLY A 332 -13.27 -25.38 9.70
C GLY A 332 -13.97 -24.07 9.31
N LEU A 333 -14.44 -23.28 10.28
CA LEU A 333 -15.02 -21.96 10.02
C LEU A 333 -14.03 -21.00 9.37
N GLY A 334 -12.75 -21.07 9.74
CA GLY A 334 -11.69 -20.24 9.17
C GLY A 334 -11.47 -20.50 7.67
N ALA A 335 -11.71 -21.71 7.20
CA ALA A 335 -11.53 -22.12 5.81
C ALA A 335 -12.78 -21.91 4.92
N VAL A 336 -13.88 -21.39 5.47
CA VAL A 336 -15.09 -21.08 4.68
C VAL A 336 -14.89 -19.78 3.94
N GLN A 337 -15.13 -19.79 2.63
CA GLN A 337 -15.08 -18.59 1.79
C GLN A 337 -16.02 -17.50 2.34
N GLY A 338 -15.52 -16.27 2.43
CA GLY A 338 -16.24 -15.12 2.97
C GLY A 338 -16.14 -14.99 4.49
N SER A 339 -15.55 -15.96 5.22
CA SER A 339 -15.20 -15.74 6.62
C SER A 339 -14.14 -14.65 6.75
N ILE A 340 -14.13 -13.93 7.88
CA ILE A 340 -13.12 -12.89 8.10
C ILE A 340 -11.69 -13.44 8.08
N PHE A 341 -11.49 -14.66 8.56
CA PHE A 341 -10.17 -15.31 8.61
C PHE A 341 -9.66 -15.65 7.20
N GLU A 342 -10.52 -16.21 6.35
CA GLU A 342 -10.20 -16.52 4.95
C GLU A 342 -9.92 -15.24 4.15
N ARG A 343 -10.75 -14.19 4.34
CA ARG A 343 -10.56 -12.90 3.67
C ARG A 343 -9.22 -12.28 4.05
N LEU A 344 -8.88 -12.19 5.33
CA LEU A 344 -7.59 -11.67 5.81
C LEU A 344 -6.41 -12.49 5.28
N TYR A 345 -6.56 -13.81 5.13
CA TYR A 345 -5.53 -14.70 4.58
C TYR A 345 -5.21 -14.37 3.11
N ARG A 346 -6.21 -14.01 2.32
CA ARG A 346 -6.01 -13.54 0.94
C ARG A 346 -5.45 -12.13 0.88
N GLU A 347 -5.93 -11.22 1.73
CA GLU A 347 -5.53 -9.81 1.75
C GLU A 347 -4.06 -9.62 2.15
N ILE A 348 -3.56 -10.39 3.11
CA ILE A 348 -2.17 -10.24 3.57
C ILE A 348 -1.15 -10.77 2.55
N ARG A 349 -1.51 -11.76 1.73
CA ARG A 349 -0.55 -12.47 0.88
C ARG A 349 0.19 -11.55 -0.10
N PRO A 350 -0.44 -10.61 -0.81
CA PRO A 350 0.23 -9.70 -1.73
C PRO A 350 1.20 -8.72 -1.04
N LEU A 351 0.98 -8.37 0.23
CA LEU A 351 1.83 -7.41 0.97
C LEU A 351 3.27 -7.92 1.13
N ARG A 352 3.50 -9.22 1.08
CA ARG A 352 4.83 -9.82 1.09
C ARG A 352 5.55 -9.73 -0.26
N ILE A 353 4.83 -9.38 -1.33
CA ILE A 353 5.31 -9.41 -2.72
C ILE A 353 5.51 -7.99 -3.25
N TYR A 354 4.48 -7.15 -3.22
CA TYR A 354 4.55 -5.82 -3.80
C TYR A 354 5.42 -4.85 -3.00
N GLU A 355 5.79 -3.73 -3.62
CA GLU A 355 6.66 -2.68 -3.05
C GLU A 355 8.03 -3.21 -2.54
N GLY A 356 8.52 -4.24 -3.22
CA GLY A 356 9.72 -4.99 -2.90
C GLY A 356 9.40 -6.23 -2.04
N ALA A 357 9.53 -7.41 -2.64
CA ALA A 357 9.30 -8.69 -2.00
C ALA A 357 10.16 -8.86 -0.74
N SER A 358 9.79 -9.79 0.15
CA SER A 358 10.52 -10.07 1.39
C SER A 358 12.01 -10.25 1.15
N GLU A 359 12.38 -10.98 0.10
CA GLU A 359 13.77 -11.23 -0.29
C GLU A 359 14.48 -9.94 -0.75
N VAL A 360 13.77 -9.05 -1.46
CA VAL A 360 14.31 -7.74 -1.87
C VAL A 360 14.54 -6.85 -0.65
N GLN A 361 13.65 -6.91 0.36
CA GLN A 361 13.87 -6.17 1.61
C GLN A 361 15.09 -6.70 2.38
N GLN A 362 15.29 -8.02 2.42
CA GLN A 362 16.48 -8.63 3.04
C GLN A 362 17.78 -8.16 2.37
N LEU A 363 17.81 -8.14 1.03
CA LEU A 363 18.96 -7.63 0.28
C LEU A 363 19.20 -6.13 0.54
N LEU A 364 18.12 -5.33 0.59
CA LEU A 364 18.21 -3.90 0.92
C LEU A 364 18.79 -3.69 2.31
N ILE A 365 18.29 -4.41 3.32
CA ILE A 365 18.76 -4.33 4.71
C ILE A 365 20.23 -4.68 4.79
N ALA A 366 20.63 -5.81 4.22
CA ALA A 366 22.04 -6.25 4.21
C ALA A 366 22.94 -5.23 3.48
N GLY A 367 22.47 -4.68 2.35
CA GLY A 367 23.20 -3.67 1.60
C GLY A 367 23.40 -2.35 2.38
N GLU A 368 22.42 -1.91 3.17
CA GLU A 368 22.57 -0.72 4.01
C GLU A 368 23.54 -1.00 5.18
N MET A 369 23.41 -2.15 5.86
CA MET A 369 24.33 -2.54 6.95
C MET A 369 25.79 -2.65 6.50
N LEU A 370 26.04 -3.14 5.28
CA LEU A 370 27.39 -3.26 4.73
C LEU A 370 28.00 -1.93 4.28
N LYS A 371 27.20 -0.87 4.13
CA LYS A 371 27.69 0.51 3.88
C LYS A 371 28.14 1.20 5.17
N GLU A 372 27.54 0.83 6.31
CA GLU A 372 27.88 1.33 7.64
C GLU A 372 29.14 0.59 8.16
N SER A 373 30.23 0.60 7.39
CA SER A 373 31.53 0.09 7.90
C SER A 373 32.10 1.07 8.93
N PRO A 374 32.71 0.57 10.03
CA PRO A 374 33.25 1.37 11.13
C PRO A 374 34.40 2.29 10.73
#